data_a8cf3df443c3d17ccf0af504999069b1
#
_entry.id   a8cf3df443c3d17ccf0af504999069b1
#
_cell.length_a   1.000
_cell.length_b   1.000
_cell.length_c   1.000
_cell.angle_alpha   90.00
_cell.angle_beta   90.00
_cell.angle_gamma   90.00
#
_symmetry.space_group_name_H-M   'P 1'
#
loop_
_entity.id
_entity.type
_entity.pdbx_description
1 polymer ?
#
loop_
_entity_poly.entity_id
_entity_poly.type
_entity_poly.pdbx_seq_one_letter_code
_entity_poly.pdbx_strand_id
1 'polypeptide(L)'
;MEKCEAYLLFHGEISLSSWLRTFLYCLGLAYCFVGLSAITARFFRSMENVVKHSREVVEIDPHTKAEVVRRDKVWNYTIADISLLAFGTSFPQISLATIDAIRNIGNRYAGGLGPGTLVGSAAFDLFPIHAVCVVVPKAGELKKISDLGVWLVELFWSFWAYIWLYIILEIWSPSVITLWEALLTVLQYGLLLAHAYAQDKRWPYLSLPMARGERPEEWVPEETPLCSNKDNNNVYGQQYPEILPDPEGSGNVVDIFSIHSNSELDSDYRNLSSSDIAVGCSNEPSSEETDSWFLATWKQQFLDAIVLERPESRKLENIIIRGARISWQLLLTPWRLVFALVPPYQIAHGWIAFLCSLAFISGIAYVVTRLTDLISCVTGINPYVIALTALASGTSWPDLVASKIAAERQLTADSAIANITCSNSVNIYVGIGVPWLIDTAYNFLVYKEPLRIENAEGLSFSLLVFFCTSVGCIGVLVFRRLTLGAELGGPRIWAWLTSGYFMLLWVVFVVLSSLRICGVI
;
A
#
# COMPACT_ATOMS: atom_id res chain seq x y z
N MET A 1 -31.39 23.45 11.08
CA MET A 1 -30.57 22.24 11.08
C MET A 1 -31.39 21.16 11.76
N GLU A 2 -31.85 20.17 11.00
CA GLU A 2 -32.44 18.96 11.58
C GLU A 2 -31.41 18.28 12.47
N LYS A 3 -31.85 17.86 13.68
CA LYS A 3 -30.95 17.16 14.59
C LYS A 3 -30.61 15.79 13.97
N CYS A 4 -29.32 15.51 13.79
CA CYS A 4 -28.87 14.20 13.34
C CYS A 4 -29.25 13.12 14.36
N GLU A 5 -30.18 12.22 14.01
CA GLU A 5 -30.67 11.13 14.86
C GLU A 5 -29.85 9.84 14.72
N ALA A 6 -28.89 9.80 13.77
CA ALA A 6 -28.04 8.65 13.57
C ALA A 6 -27.00 8.50 14.70
N TYR A 7 -26.66 7.27 15.08
CA TYR A 7 -25.66 6.93 16.11
C TYR A 7 -24.80 5.74 15.65
N LEU A 8 -23.62 5.57 16.25
CA LEU A 8 -22.68 4.51 15.91
C LEU A 8 -22.90 3.24 16.74
N LEU A 9 -22.88 3.35 18.07
CA LEU A 9 -22.89 2.23 19.02
C LEU A 9 -24.21 2.17 19.82
N PHE A 10 -24.65 3.28 20.37
CA PHE A 10 -25.82 3.32 21.26
C PHE A 10 -26.60 4.63 21.14
N HIS A 11 -27.92 4.54 21.32
CA HIS A 11 -28.85 5.66 21.16
C HIS A 11 -28.54 6.85 22.08
N GLY A 12 -27.87 6.64 23.21
CA GLY A 12 -27.46 7.70 24.14
C GLY A 12 -26.52 8.74 23.54
N GLU A 13 -25.85 8.44 22.42
CA GLU A 13 -24.99 9.39 21.70
C GLU A 13 -25.76 10.64 21.24
N ILE A 14 -27.05 10.49 20.93
CA ILE A 14 -27.91 11.58 20.44
C ILE A 14 -28.14 12.66 21.52
N SER A 15 -28.04 12.30 22.81
CA SER A 15 -28.18 13.22 23.92
C SER A 15 -26.95 14.12 24.14
N LEU A 16 -25.81 13.79 23.53
CA LEU A 16 -24.58 14.58 23.64
C LEU A 16 -24.68 15.86 22.79
N SER A 17 -23.93 16.90 23.19
CA SER A 17 -23.81 18.10 22.35
C SER A 17 -23.18 17.78 21.00
N SER A 18 -23.61 18.48 19.93
CA SER A 18 -23.09 18.26 18.57
C SER A 18 -21.57 18.38 18.50
N TRP A 19 -20.98 19.33 19.23
CA TRP A 19 -19.52 19.49 19.29
C TRP A 19 -18.82 18.27 19.88
N LEU A 20 -19.33 17.74 21.01
CA LEU A 20 -18.73 16.57 21.66
C LEU A 20 -18.90 15.31 20.79
N ARG A 21 -20.04 15.14 20.13
CA ARG A 21 -20.26 14.05 19.17
C ARG A 21 -19.26 14.10 18.02
N THR A 22 -19.10 15.28 17.41
CA THR A 22 -18.13 15.47 16.32
C THR A 22 -16.72 15.14 16.78
N PHE A 23 -16.33 15.64 17.95
CA PHE A 23 -14.99 15.36 18.52
C PHE A 23 -14.77 13.86 18.72
N LEU A 24 -15.74 13.16 19.32
CA LEU A 24 -15.64 11.72 19.56
C LEU A 24 -15.59 10.91 18.25
N TYR A 25 -16.39 11.29 17.24
CA TYR A 25 -16.36 10.62 15.94
C TYR A 25 -15.06 10.87 15.18
N CYS A 26 -14.51 12.08 15.23
CA CYS A 26 -13.19 12.38 14.66
C CYS A 26 -12.07 11.61 15.37
N LEU A 27 -12.14 11.49 16.70
CA LEU A 27 -11.19 10.69 17.48
C LEU A 27 -11.32 9.20 17.13
N GLY A 28 -12.55 8.69 16.99
CA GLY A 28 -12.82 7.32 16.53
C GLY A 28 -12.28 7.07 15.13
N LEU A 29 -12.46 8.02 14.21
CA LEU A 29 -11.91 7.96 12.86
C LEU A 29 -10.38 7.89 12.87
N ALA A 30 -9.73 8.77 13.62
CA ALA A 30 -8.26 8.76 13.77
C ALA A 30 -7.77 7.43 14.39
N TYR A 31 -8.49 6.88 15.37
CA TYR A 31 -8.18 5.58 15.97
C TYR A 31 -8.35 4.41 14.98
N CYS A 32 -9.35 4.47 14.09
CA CYS A 32 -9.51 3.50 13.01
C CYS A 32 -8.35 3.57 12.01
N PHE A 33 -7.83 4.76 11.67
CA PHE A 33 -6.66 4.89 10.80
C PHE A 33 -5.39 4.31 11.44
N VAL A 34 -5.22 4.43 12.75
CA VAL A 34 -4.14 3.75 13.48
C VAL A 34 -4.28 2.22 13.36
N GLY A 35 -5.50 1.69 13.53
CA GLY A 35 -5.78 0.27 13.32
C GLY A 35 -5.52 -0.18 11.88
N LEU A 36 -5.94 0.61 10.90
CA LEU A 36 -5.70 0.33 9.48
C LEU A 36 -4.21 0.27 9.17
N SER A 37 -3.41 1.21 9.68
CA SER A 37 -1.95 1.20 9.54
C SER A 37 -1.32 -0.07 10.16
N ALA A 38 -1.80 -0.48 11.33
CA ALA A 38 -1.27 -1.65 12.04
C ALA A 38 -1.58 -2.97 11.31
N ILE A 39 -2.80 -3.15 10.79
CA ILE A 39 -3.14 -4.35 10.01
C ILE A 39 -2.42 -4.38 8.67
N THR A 40 -2.22 -3.22 8.04
CA THR A 40 -1.48 -3.11 6.78
C THR A 40 -0.04 -3.60 6.92
N ALA A 41 0.63 -3.35 8.04
CA ALA A 41 1.98 -3.90 8.28
C ALA A 41 2.01 -5.43 8.28
N ARG A 42 0.97 -6.10 8.80
CA ARG A 42 0.83 -7.58 8.73
C ARG A 42 0.49 -8.06 7.34
N PHE A 43 -0.40 -7.34 6.66
CA PHE A 43 -0.71 -7.57 5.27
C PHE A 43 0.55 -7.56 4.40
N PHE A 44 1.42 -6.55 4.55
CA PHE A 44 2.68 -6.47 3.81
C PHE A 44 3.61 -7.67 4.04
N ARG A 45 3.79 -8.08 5.29
CA ARG A 45 4.63 -9.26 5.59
C ARG A 45 4.07 -10.53 4.96
N SER A 46 2.74 -10.71 4.99
CA SER A 46 2.12 -11.87 4.34
C SER A 46 2.29 -11.83 2.83
N MET A 47 2.17 -10.64 2.22
CA MET A 47 2.39 -10.43 0.79
C MET A 47 3.85 -10.69 0.40
N GLU A 48 4.82 -10.17 1.16
CA GLU A 48 6.25 -10.47 0.93
C GLU A 48 6.52 -11.98 0.90
N ASN A 49 5.90 -12.75 1.80
CA ASN A 49 6.04 -14.20 1.79
C ASN A 49 5.42 -14.85 0.57
N VAL A 50 4.26 -14.35 0.12
CA VAL A 50 3.64 -14.82 -1.13
C VAL A 50 4.56 -14.55 -2.33
N VAL A 51 5.18 -13.37 -2.40
CA VAL A 51 6.08 -12.99 -3.51
C VAL A 51 7.41 -13.75 -3.45
N LYS A 52 7.94 -14.00 -2.24
CA LYS A 52 9.20 -14.74 -2.01
C LYS A 52 9.10 -16.22 -2.37
N HIS A 53 7.89 -16.72 -2.59
CA HIS A 53 7.71 -18.13 -2.93
C HIS A 53 8.46 -18.48 -4.21
N SER A 54 9.39 -19.44 -4.10
CA SER A 54 10.18 -19.99 -5.20
C SER A 54 9.78 -21.44 -5.45
N ARG A 55 9.84 -21.87 -6.69
CA ARG A 55 9.66 -23.28 -7.07
C ARG A 55 10.99 -23.89 -7.43
N GLU A 56 11.19 -25.13 -7.10
CA GLU A 56 12.34 -25.90 -7.53
C GLU A 56 12.09 -26.42 -8.96
N VAL A 57 13.00 -26.08 -9.85
CA VAL A 57 13.00 -26.54 -11.25
C VAL A 57 14.27 -27.36 -11.45
N VAL A 58 14.09 -28.63 -11.86
CA VAL A 58 15.20 -29.51 -12.20
C VAL A 58 15.60 -29.18 -13.64
N GLU A 59 16.78 -28.62 -13.83
CA GLU A 59 17.37 -28.31 -15.12
C GLU A 59 18.57 -29.23 -15.36
N ILE A 60 18.69 -29.77 -16.57
CA ILE A 60 19.84 -30.60 -16.95
C ILE A 60 20.90 -29.66 -17.51
N ASP A 61 22.01 -29.51 -16.82
CA ASP A 61 23.15 -28.71 -17.28
C ASP A 61 23.63 -29.25 -18.65
N PRO A 62 23.60 -28.43 -19.71
CA PRO A 62 23.98 -28.85 -21.05
C PRO A 62 25.46 -29.28 -21.16
N HIS A 63 26.34 -28.86 -20.26
CA HIS A 63 27.77 -29.17 -20.25
C HIS A 63 28.11 -30.41 -19.43
N THR A 64 27.53 -30.55 -18.25
CA THR A 64 27.84 -31.65 -17.33
C THR A 64 26.85 -32.81 -17.39
N LYS A 65 25.67 -32.61 -18.03
CA LYS A 65 24.52 -33.54 -18.04
C LYS A 65 24.05 -33.95 -16.64
N ALA A 66 24.44 -33.19 -15.62
CA ALA A 66 23.98 -33.39 -14.26
C ALA A 66 22.64 -32.68 -14.07
N GLU A 67 21.77 -33.26 -13.25
CA GLU A 67 20.54 -32.60 -12.80
C GLU A 67 20.95 -31.52 -11.79
N VAL A 68 20.68 -30.27 -12.12
CA VAL A 68 20.87 -29.11 -11.24
C VAL A 68 19.50 -28.63 -10.80
N VAL A 69 19.24 -28.61 -9.51
CA VAL A 69 18.03 -28.02 -8.96
C VAL A 69 18.24 -26.53 -8.84
N ARG A 70 17.50 -25.78 -9.67
CA ARG A 70 17.48 -24.32 -9.64
C ARG A 70 16.18 -23.87 -8.96
N ARG A 71 16.28 -22.89 -8.08
CA ARG A 71 15.10 -22.23 -7.50
C ARG A 71 14.70 -21.05 -8.35
N ASP A 72 13.60 -21.17 -9.06
CA ASP A 72 13.02 -20.09 -9.86
C ASP A 72 11.93 -19.36 -9.09
N LYS A 73 11.91 -18.02 -9.20
CA LYS A 73 10.84 -17.18 -8.64
C LYS A 73 9.53 -17.47 -9.36
N VAL A 74 8.46 -17.66 -8.59
CA VAL A 74 7.11 -17.82 -9.15
C VAL A 74 6.58 -16.50 -9.71
N TRP A 75 6.89 -15.37 -9.04
CA TRP A 75 6.40 -14.05 -9.40
C TRP A 75 7.42 -13.25 -10.20
N ASN A 76 6.95 -12.63 -11.28
CA ASN A 76 7.69 -11.58 -11.97
C ASN A 76 7.69 -10.32 -11.10
N TYR A 77 8.84 -9.65 -10.94
CA TYR A 77 9.02 -8.48 -10.07
C TYR A 77 8.04 -7.34 -10.43
N THR A 78 7.97 -6.94 -11.70
CA THR A 78 7.09 -5.86 -12.16
C THR A 78 5.62 -6.20 -11.93
N ILE A 79 5.22 -7.44 -12.21
CA ILE A 79 3.83 -7.87 -11.95
C ILE A 79 3.54 -7.94 -10.46
N ALA A 80 4.51 -8.35 -9.64
CA ALA A 80 4.34 -8.36 -8.19
C ALA A 80 4.17 -6.93 -7.63
N ASP A 81 4.94 -5.96 -8.11
CA ASP A 81 4.80 -4.56 -7.69
C ASP A 81 3.42 -3.99 -8.07
N ILE A 82 2.95 -4.22 -9.29
CA ILE A 82 1.66 -3.68 -9.76
C ILE A 82 0.47 -4.45 -9.14
N SER A 83 0.51 -5.79 -9.12
CA SER A 83 -0.65 -6.62 -8.75
C SER A 83 -0.74 -6.94 -7.27
N LEU A 84 0.37 -6.99 -6.54
CA LEU A 84 0.37 -7.31 -5.12
C LEU A 84 0.67 -6.09 -4.26
N LEU A 85 1.73 -5.34 -4.58
CA LEU A 85 2.11 -4.17 -3.78
C LEU A 85 1.10 -3.04 -3.96
N ALA A 86 0.92 -2.50 -5.17
CA ALA A 86 0.03 -1.38 -5.41
C ALA A 86 -1.45 -1.72 -5.14
N PHE A 87 -1.92 -2.91 -5.55
CA PHE A 87 -3.26 -3.37 -5.21
C PHE A 87 -3.46 -3.51 -3.70
N GLY A 88 -2.47 -4.08 -3.02
CA GLY A 88 -2.53 -4.32 -1.58
C GLY A 88 -2.54 -3.04 -0.76
N THR A 89 -1.73 -2.05 -1.13
CA THR A 89 -1.73 -0.74 -0.46
C THR A 89 -2.99 0.05 -0.73
N SER A 90 -3.58 -0.08 -1.93
CA SER A 90 -4.85 0.55 -2.33
C SER A 90 -6.08 -0.21 -1.81
N PHE A 91 -5.92 -1.39 -1.22
CA PHE A 91 -7.06 -2.22 -0.79
C PHE A 91 -8.00 -1.55 0.22
N PRO A 92 -7.53 -0.71 1.18
CA PRO A 92 -8.42 0.05 2.04
C PRO A 92 -9.37 0.98 1.27
N GLN A 93 -8.88 1.68 0.27
CA GLN A 93 -9.66 2.57 -0.59
C GLN A 93 -10.66 1.78 -1.43
N ILE A 94 -10.22 0.67 -2.05
CA ILE A 94 -11.06 -0.23 -2.84
C ILE A 94 -12.18 -0.81 -1.98
N SER A 95 -11.85 -1.28 -0.77
CA SER A 95 -12.83 -1.84 0.17
C SER A 95 -13.86 -0.80 0.57
N LEU A 96 -13.42 0.43 0.88
CA LEU A 96 -14.31 1.52 1.26
C LEU A 96 -15.27 1.87 0.12
N ALA A 97 -14.78 2.04 -1.10
CA ALA A 97 -15.59 2.33 -2.27
C ALA A 97 -16.58 1.20 -2.59
N THR A 98 -16.14 -0.06 -2.46
CA THR A 98 -17.00 -1.24 -2.68
C THR A 98 -18.09 -1.35 -1.60
N ILE A 99 -17.77 -1.07 -0.34
CA ILE A 99 -18.75 -1.05 0.75
C ILE A 99 -19.77 0.07 0.55
N ASP A 100 -19.30 1.26 0.13
CA ASP A 100 -20.17 2.39 -0.19
C ASP A 100 -21.16 2.03 -1.31
N ALA A 101 -20.69 1.42 -2.40
CA ALA A 101 -21.52 0.93 -3.49
C ALA A 101 -22.55 -0.11 -3.01
N ILE A 102 -22.12 -1.15 -2.28
CA ILE A 102 -23.05 -2.19 -1.77
C ILE A 102 -24.12 -1.60 -0.85
N ARG A 103 -23.78 -0.59 -0.04
CA ARG A 103 -24.75 0.09 0.84
C ARG A 103 -25.77 0.94 0.06
N ASN A 104 -25.35 1.46 -1.08
CA ASN A 104 -26.18 2.28 -1.95
C ASN A 104 -26.88 1.48 -3.07
N ILE A 105 -26.69 0.17 -3.09
CA ILE A 105 -27.28 -0.70 -4.11
C ILE A 105 -28.81 -0.52 -4.15
N GLY A 106 -29.37 -0.30 -5.32
CA GLY A 106 -30.80 -0.03 -5.51
C GLY A 106 -31.22 1.45 -5.39
N ASN A 107 -30.32 2.35 -4.97
CA ASN A 107 -30.64 3.79 -4.89
C ASN A 107 -30.62 4.51 -6.24
N ARG A 108 -30.28 3.85 -7.34
CA ARG A 108 -30.10 4.38 -8.71
C ARG A 108 -29.02 5.47 -8.84
N TYR A 109 -28.35 5.84 -7.75
CA TYR A 109 -27.28 6.82 -7.70
C TYR A 109 -26.03 6.19 -7.11
N ALA A 110 -24.88 6.47 -7.72
CA ALA A 110 -23.59 6.09 -7.14
C ALA A 110 -23.34 6.91 -5.87
N GLY A 111 -22.83 6.26 -4.83
CA GLY A 111 -22.37 6.94 -3.62
C GLY A 111 -21.22 7.91 -3.92
N GLY A 112 -21.20 9.07 -3.26
CA GLY A 112 -20.16 10.08 -3.46
C GLY A 112 -18.87 9.82 -2.68
N LEU A 113 -18.91 8.99 -1.62
CA LEU A 113 -17.76 8.70 -0.77
C LEU A 113 -16.65 7.96 -1.51
N GLY A 114 -17.01 6.92 -2.27
CA GLY A 114 -16.05 6.12 -3.02
C GLY A 114 -15.24 6.94 -4.02
N PRO A 115 -15.86 7.56 -5.04
CA PRO A 115 -15.15 8.37 -6.02
C PRO A 115 -14.36 9.54 -5.39
N GLY A 116 -14.93 10.22 -4.40
CA GLY A 116 -14.25 11.31 -3.68
C GLY A 116 -12.98 10.86 -2.98
N THR A 117 -13.05 9.73 -2.26
CA THR A 117 -11.88 9.15 -1.58
C THR A 117 -10.80 8.76 -2.58
N LEU A 118 -11.17 8.10 -3.69
CA LEU A 118 -10.19 7.60 -4.67
C LEU A 118 -9.48 8.70 -5.43
N VAL A 119 -10.17 9.79 -5.79
CA VAL A 119 -9.53 10.96 -6.42
C VAL A 119 -8.68 11.74 -5.40
N GLY A 120 -9.15 11.84 -4.15
CA GLY A 120 -8.36 12.44 -3.06
C GLY A 120 -7.11 11.63 -2.73
N SER A 121 -7.21 10.30 -2.69
CA SER A 121 -6.09 9.38 -2.49
C SER A 121 -5.05 9.53 -3.58
N ALA A 122 -5.48 9.61 -4.83
CA ALA A 122 -4.59 9.82 -5.95
C ALA A 122 -3.74 11.09 -5.82
N ALA A 123 -4.36 12.18 -5.37
CA ALA A 123 -3.63 13.43 -5.12
C ALA A 123 -2.68 13.29 -3.91
N PHE A 124 -3.09 12.56 -2.87
CA PHE A 124 -2.24 12.30 -1.72
C PHE A 124 -1.05 11.40 -2.09
N ASP A 125 -1.29 10.36 -2.89
CA ASP A 125 -0.24 9.46 -3.35
C ASP A 125 0.75 10.20 -4.23
N LEU A 126 0.27 10.99 -5.19
CA LEU A 126 1.15 11.67 -6.14
C LEU A 126 1.94 12.83 -5.51
N PHE A 127 1.38 13.60 -4.56
CA PHE A 127 2.05 14.78 -4.04
C PHE A 127 2.69 14.55 -2.67
N PRO A 128 1.96 14.32 -1.56
CA PRO A 128 2.55 14.08 -0.24
C PRO A 128 3.51 12.90 -0.19
N ILE A 129 3.18 11.77 -0.83
CA ILE A 129 4.05 10.59 -0.78
C ILE A 129 5.35 10.84 -1.54
N HIS A 130 5.31 11.44 -2.74
CA HIS A 130 6.54 11.88 -3.41
C HIS A 130 7.33 12.90 -2.59
N ALA A 131 6.64 13.84 -1.93
CA ALA A 131 7.29 14.83 -1.06
C ALA A 131 8.12 14.13 0.05
N VAL A 132 7.58 13.08 0.65
CA VAL A 132 8.29 12.26 1.65
C VAL A 132 9.42 11.46 1.00
N CYS A 133 9.16 10.74 -0.09
CA CYS A 133 10.14 9.88 -0.76
C CYS A 133 11.37 10.66 -1.27
N VAL A 134 11.22 11.92 -1.64
CA VAL A 134 12.36 12.77 -2.06
C VAL A 134 13.30 13.10 -0.90
N VAL A 135 12.78 13.23 0.33
CA VAL A 135 13.56 13.68 1.51
C VAL A 135 14.15 12.51 2.31
N VAL A 136 13.53 11.34 2.25
CA VAL A 136 13.87 10.16 3.06
C VAL A 136 15.28 9.62 2.81
N PRO A 137 15.83 9.55 1.56
CA PRO A 137 17.19 9.10 1.34
C PRO A 137 18.23 9.93 2.12
N LYS A 138 19.34 9.31 2.52
CA LYS A 138 20.43 10.00 3.25
C LYS A 138 20.94 11.21 2.47
N ALA A 139 21.45 12.21 3.16
CA ALA A 139 21.96 13.42 2.53
C ALA A 139 23.03 13.11 1.48
N GLY A 140 22.82 13.52 0.24
CA GLY A 140 23.72 13.26 -0.89
C GLY A 140 23.51 11.91 -1.58
N GLU A 141 22.71 11.01 -1.04
CA GLU A 141 22.32 9.77 -1.70
C GLU A 141 21.33 10.08 -2.82
N LEU A 142 21.60 9.54 -4.01
CA LEU A 142 20.80 9.73 -5.21
C LEU A 142 20.20 8.39 -5.60
N LYS A 143 18.86 8.30 -5.66
CA LYS A 143 18.15 7.11 -6.09
C LYS A 143 17.44 7.37 -7.41
N LYS A 144 17.79 6.56 -8.40
CA LYS A 144 17.35 6.69 -9.78
C LYS A 144 16.42 5.55 -10.16
N ILE A 145 15.42 5.84 -11.00
CA ILE A 145 14.63 4.80 -11.67
C ILE A 145 15.55 4.05 -12.63
N SER A 146 15.68 2.74 -12.45
CA SER A 146 16.53 1.87 -13.28
C SER A 146 15.82 1.46 -14.57
N ASP A 147 14.52 1.16 -14.53
CA ASP A 147 13.72 0.77 -15.70
C ASP A 147 12.74 1.86 -16.11
N LEU A 148 13.24 2.83 -16.89
CA LEU A 148 12.42 3.91 -17.41
C LEU A 148 11.29 3.43 -18.31
N GLY A 149 11.49 2.32 -19.03
CA GLY A 149 10.49 1.80 -19.95
C GLY A 149 9.25 1.32 -19.19
N VAL A 150 9.44 0.57 -18.11
CA VAL A 150 8.34 0.12 -17.24
C VAL A 150 7.65 1.31 -16.60
N TRP A 151 8.40 2.23 -16.00
CA TRP A 151 7.82 3.43 -15.38
C TRP A 151 7.01 4.29 -16.36
N LEU A 152 7.46 4.45 -17.63
CA LEU A 152 6.72 5.20 -18.64
C LEU A 152 5.40 4.51 -19.02
N VAL A 153 5.38 3.17 -19.07
CA VAL A 153 4.14 2.40 -19.29
C VAL A 153 3.17 2.59 -18.12
N GLU A 154 3.65 2.48 -16.88
CA GLU A 154 2.85 2.71 -15.67
C GLU A 154 2.30 4.13 -15.63
N LEU A 155 3.14 5.13 -15.93
CA LEU A 155 2.77 6.53 -15.98
C LEU A 155 1.72 6.79 -17.07
N PHE A 156 1.89 6.21 -18.27
CA PHE A 156 0.91 6.32 -19.34
C PHE A 156 -0.46 5.80 -18.90
N TRP A 157 -0.52 4.59 -18.30
CA TRP A 157 -1.78 4.02 -17.84
C TRP A 157 -2.37 4.78 -16.66
N SER A 158 -1.53 5.36 -15.80
CA SER A 158 -2.00 6.22 -14.70
C SER A 158 -2.68 7.49 -15.24
N PHE A 159 -2.06 8.21 -16.18
CA PHE A 159 -2.69 9.37 -16.80
C PHE A 159 -3.93 8.99 -17.63
N TRP A 160 -3.85 7.89 -18.37
CA TRP A 160 -4.98 7.40 -19.15
C TRP A 160 -6.19 7.07 -18.28
N ALA A 161 -5.99 6.53 -17.08
CA ALA A 161 -7.08 6.23 -16.15
C ALA A 161 -7.93 7.47 -15.83
N TYR A 162 -7.29 8.63 -15.58
CA TYR A 162 -8.00 9.88 -15.29
C TYR A 162 -8.61 10.51 -16.54
N ILE A 163 -7.94 10.44 -17.67
CA ILE A 163 -8.49 10.88 -18.97
C ILE A 163 -9.72 10.03 -19.29
N TRP A 164 -9.63 8.73 -19.13
CA TRP A 164 -10.75 7.81 -19.34
C TRP A 164 -11.96 8.13 -18.44
N LEU A 165 -11.69 8.36 -17.15
CA LEU A 165 -12.74 8.75 -16.21
C LEU A 165 -13.39 10.07 -16.60
N TYR A 166 -12.62 11.07 -17.03
CA TYR A 166 -13.14 12.34 -17.52
C TYR A 166 -13.99 12.16 -18.79
N ILE A 167 -13.55 11.31 -19.72
CA ILE A 167 -14.29 11.00 -20.95
C ILE A 167 -15.65 10.38 -20.62
N ILE A 168 -15.74 9.44 -19.69
CA ILE A 168 -17.01 8.84 -19.27
C ILE A 168 -17.92 9.90 -18.65
N LEU A 169 -17.39 10.70 -17.72
CA LEU A 169 -18.20 11.61 -16.92
C LEU A 169 -18.73 12.83 -17.69
N GLU A 170 -17.98 13.32 -18.68
CA GLU A 170 -18.30 14.59 -19.36
C GLU A 170 -18.62 14.44 -20.85
N ILE A 171 -18.02 13.46 -21.55
CA ILE A 171 -18.09 13.39 -23.00
C ILE A 171 -19.02 12.29 -23.48
N TRP A 172 -18.84 11.08 -22.96
CA TRP A 172 -19.54 9.89 -23.50
C TRP A 172 -20.95 9.78 -22.95
N SER A 173 -21.10 9.74 -21.63
CA SER A 173 -22.40 9.61 -20.95
C SER A 173 -22.48 10.57 -19.75
N PRO A 174 -22.67 11.88 -19.98
CA PRO A 174 -22.64 12.86 -18.90
C PRO A 174 -23.57 12.51 -17.75
N SER A 175 -23.01 12.49 -16.52
CA SER A 175 -23.71 12.21 -15.25
C SER A 175 -24.35 10.83 -15.11
N VAL A 176 -24.06 9.90 -16.02
CA VAL A 176 -24.53 8.50 -15.93
C VAL A 176 -23.39 7.54 -16.29
N ILE A 177 -23.48 6.32 -15.77
CA ILE A 177 -22.54 5.25 -16.11
C ILE A 177 -23.32 4.05 -16.60
N THR A 178 -22.91 3.53 -17.74
CA THR A 178 -23.45 2.31 -18.33
C THR A 178 -22.65 1.09 -17.88
N LEU A 179 -23.28 -0.09 -17.97
CA LEU A 179 -22.60 -1.36 -17.64
C LEU A 179 -21.31 -1.57 -18.47
N TRP A 180 -21.34 -1.16 -19.75
CA TRP A 180 -20.18 -1.32 -20.63
C TRP A 180 -18.99 -0.42 -20.24
N GLU A 181 -19.26 0.79 -19.80
CA GLU A 181 -18.23 1.72 -19.32
C GLU A 181 -17.57 1.19 -18.05
N ALA A 182 -18.37 0.69 -17.10
CA ALA A 182 -17.83 0.06 -15.90
C ALA A 182 -17.00 -1.20 -16.23
N LEU A 183 -17.48 -2.05 -17.13
CA LEU A 183 -16.75 -3.25 -17.57
C LEU A 183 -15.44 -2.89 -18.26
N LEU A 184 -15.46 -1.91 -19.18
CA LEU A 184 -14.25 -1.44 -19.87
C LEU A 184 -13.24 -0.83 -18.88
N THR A 185 -13.72 -0.12 -17.85
CA THR A 185 -12.84 0.43 -16.81
C THR A 185 -12.08 -0.68 -16.08
N VAL A 186 -12.76 -1.74 -15.67
CA VAL A 186 -12.11 -2.88 -15.00
C VAL A 186 -11.17 -3.63 -15.96
N LEU A 187 -11.56 -3.80 -17.22
CA LEU A 187 -10.73 -4.49 -18.23
C LEU A 187 -9.38 -3.81 -18.46
N GLN A 188 -9.33 -2.48 -18.36
CA GLN A 188 -8.09 -1.70 -18.53
C GLN A 188 -7.01 -2.06 -17.51
N TYR A 189 -7.38 -2.53 -16.30
CA TYR A 189 -6.40 -3.05 -15.36
C TYR A 189 -5.66 -4.29 -15.90
N GLY A 190 -6.38 -5.20 -16.53
CA GLY A 190 -5.77 -6.35 -17.21
C GLY A 190 -4.85 -5.93 -18.36
N LEU A 191 -5.23 -4.89 -19.11
CA LEU A 191 -4.39 -4.34 -20.18
C LEU A 191 -3.12 -3.67 -19.65
N LEU A 192 -3.21 -2.93 -18.52
CA LEU A 192 -2.04 -2.40 -17.82
C LEU A 192 -1.06 -3.52 -17.45
N LEU A 193 -1.54 -4.58 -16.81
CA LEU A 193 -0.70 -5.72 -16.41
C LEU A 193 -0.04 -6.40 -17.60
N ALA A 194 -0.80 -6.62 -18.69
CA ALA A 194 -0.29 -7.23 -19.91
C ALA A 194 0.77 -6.35 -20.58
N HIS A 195 0.55 -5.03 -20.66
CA HIS A 195 1.50 -4.08 -21.25
C HIS A 195 2.77 -3.94 -20.41
N ALA A 196 2.65 -3.82 -19.07
CA ALA A 196 3.79 -3.78 -18.17
C ALA A 196 4.64 -5.07 -18.25
N TYR A 197 3.98 -6.23 -18.32
CA TYR A 197 4.67 -7.51 -18.54
C TYR A 197 5.38 -7.58 -19.88
N ALA A 198 4.72 -7.14 -20.97
CA ALA A 198 5.31 -7.08 -22.30
C ALA A 198 6.53 -6.15 -22.35
N GLN A 199 6.46 -5.02 -21.64
CA GLN A 199 7.58 -4.08 -21.49
C GLN A 199 8.74 -4.70 -20.71
N ASP A 200 8.49 -5.37 -19.61
CA ASP A 200 9.53 -6.04 -18.79
C ASP A 200 10.22 -7.16 -19.57
N LYS A 201 9.44 -7.96 -20.34
CA LYS A 201 9.93 -9.04 -21.21
C LYS A 201 10.46 -8.55 -22.57
N ARG A 202 10.38 -7.25 -22.86
CA ARG A 202 10.81 -6.63 -24.11
C ARG A 202 10.20 -7.31 -25.36
N TRP A 203 8.89 -7.52 -25.34
CA TRP A 203 8.18 -8.06 -26.49
C TRP A 203 8.30 -7.14 -27.70
N PRO A 204 8.62 -7.67 -28.88
CA PRO A 204 8.70 -6.86 -30.09
C PRO A 204 7.36 -6.15 -30.35
N TYR A 205 7.42 -4.91 -30.82
CA TYR A 205 6.28 -4.01 -31.12
C TYR A 205 5.49 -3.45 -29.92
N LEU A 206 5.57 -4.04 -28.74
CA LEU A 206 4.86 -3.59 -27.53
C LEU A 206 5.78 -2.94 -26.50
N SER A 207 7.08 -3.10 -26.62
CA SER A 207 8.04 -2.53 -25.67
C SER A 207 8.70 -1.27 -26.22
N LEU A 208 8.89 -0.28 -25.34
CA LEU A 208 9.66 0.92 -25.62
C LEU A 208 11.16 0.59 -25.67
N PRO A 209 11.93 1.07 -26.67
CA PRO A 209 13.36 0.80 -26.81
C PRO A 209 14.19 1.64 -25.83
N MET A 210 13.92 1.51 -24.53
CA MET A 210 14.62 2.23 -23.48
C MET A 210 15.75 1.38 -22.89
N ALA A 211 16.87 2.03 -22.52
CA ALA A 211 17.94 1.35 -21.80
C ALA A 211 17.47 1.01 -20.40
N ARG A 212 17.67 -0.25 -19.98
CA ARG A 212 17.46 -0.70 -18.62
C ARG A 212 18.78 -0.50 -17.85
N GLY A 213 18.74 0.22 -16.73
CA GLY A 213 19.83 0.24 -15.77
C GLY A 213 19.97 -1.14 -15.10
N GLU A 214 21.14 -1.43 -14.56
CA GLU A 214 21.31 -2.61 -13.72
C GLU A 214 20.40 -2.46 -12.49
N ARG A 215 19.43 -3.34 -12.36
CA ARG A 215 18.75 -3.55 -11.07
C ARG A 215 19.69 -4.40 -10.24
N PRO A 216 20.13 -3.94 -9.06
CA PRO A 216 20.78 -4.84 -8.13
C PRO A 216 19.81 -5.99 -7.89
N GLU A 217 20.25 -7.22 -8.12
CA GLU A 217 19.45 -8.40 -7.84
C GLU A 217 19.32 -8.55 -6.32
N GLU A 218 18.44 -7.82 -5.71
CA GLU A 218 18.13 -7.85 -4.27
C GLU A 218 17.56 -9.22 -3.84
N TRP A 219 17.34 -10.10 -4.81
CA TRP A 219 16.72 -11.42 -4.66
C TRP A 219 17.41 -12.47 -5.51
N VAL A 220 18.69 -12.72 -5.26
CA VAL A 220 19.34 -13.93 -5.75
C VAL A 220 18.90 -15.06 -4.82
N PRO A 221 18.24 -16.13 -5.30
CA PRO A 221 18.09 -17.34 -4.50
C PRO A 221 19.49 -17.84 -4.19
N GLU A 222 19.80 -18.09 -2.92
CA GLU A 222 21.03 -18.81 -2.57
C GLU A 222 21.04 -20.12 -3.36
N GLU A 223 21.99 -20.27 -4.27
CA GLU A 223 22.29 -21.54 -4.90
C GLU A 223 22.85 -22.45 -3.82
N THR A 224 21.99 -23.26 -3.22
CA THR A 224 22.44 -24.36 -2.36
C THR A 224 22.97 -25.46 -3.28
N PRO A 225 24.27 -25.74 -3.28
CA PRO A 225 24.80 -26.88 -4.03
C PRO A 225 24.14 -28.14 -3.49
N LEU A 226 23.54 -28.94 -4.36
CA LEU A 226 23.08 -30.28 -4.00
C LEU A 226 24.31 -31.03 -3.47
N CYS A 227 24.25 -31.54 -2.24
CA CYS A 227 25.28 -32.42 -1.70
C CYS A 227 25.44 -33.63 -2.61
N SER A 228 26.40 -33.58 -3.51
CA SER A 228 26.91 -34.75 -4.18
C SER A 228 27.65 -35.58 -3.14
N ASN A 229 27.07 -36.72 -2.80
CA ASN A 229 27.73 -37.74 -1.99
C ASN A 229 28.95 -38.27 -2.74
N LYS A 230 30.14 -37.74 -2.43
CA LYS A 230 31.41 -38.45 -2.55
C LYS A 230 32.54 -37.72 -1.82
N ASP A 231 33.01 -38.41 -0.81
CA ASP A 231 34.31 -38.38 -0.16
C ASP A 231 35.39 -37.43 -0.69
N ASN A 232 35.95 -36.75 0.28
CA ASN A 232 37.33 -36.35 0.47
C ASN A 232 37.62 -34.84 0.62
N ASN A 233 37.92 -34.53 1.89
CA ASN A 233 38.97 -33.62 2.35
C ASN A 233 39.49 -32.57 1.35
N ASN A 234 39.06 -31.31 1.55
CA ASN A 234 40.05 -30.24 1.77
C ASN A 234 39.32 -28.94 2.17
N VAL A 235 39.70 -28.50 3.35
CA VAL A 235 39.35 -27.22 3.95
C VAL A 235 40.03 -26.11 3.16
N TYR A 236 39.25 -25.18 2.59
CA TYR A 236 39.69 -23.81 2.40
C TYR A 236 38.53 -22.89 2.77
N GLY A 237 38.74 -22.18 3.88
CA GLY A 237 37.82 -21.16 4.35
C GLY A 237 37.77 -19.98 3.39
N GLN A 238 36.57 -19.63 2.95
CA GLN A 238 36.27 -18.29 2.47
C GLN A 238 35.66 -17.50 3.61
N GLN A 239 36.41 -16.50 4.02
CA GLN A 239 36.12 -15.51 5.03
C GLN A 239 35.03 -14.57 4.47
N TYR A 240 33.82 -14.59 5.05
CA TYR A 240 32.82 -13.59 4.78
C TYR A 240 33.25 -12.25 5.39
N PRO A 241 33.01 -11.13 4.73
CA PRO A 241 33.29 -9.83 5.33
C PRO A 241 32.30 -9.57 6.48
N GLU A 242 32.89 -9.37 7.63
CA GLU A 242 32.24 -8.92 8.86
C GLU A 242 31.55 -7.57 8.62
N ILE A 243 30.22 -7.53 8.77
CA ILE A 243 29.46 -6.28 8.75
C ILE A 243 29.74 -5.58 10.08
N LEU A 244 30.54 -4.52 10.01
CA LEU A 244 30.79 -3.60 11.11
C LEU A 244 29.47 -2.98 11.61
N PRO A 245 29.27 -2.83 12.93
CA PRO A 245 28.12 -2.14 13.48
C PRO A 245 28.21 -0.64 13.17
N ASP A 246 27.10 -0.07 12.73
CA ASP A 246 26.93 1.35 12.44
C ASP A 246 27.22 2.22 13.68
N PRO A 247 27.94 3.34 13.52
CA PRO A 247 28.12 4.30 14.61
C PRO A 247 26.87 5.15 14.81
N GLU A 248 26.62 5.43 16.07
CA GLU A 248 25.52 6.18 16.68
C GLU A 248 25.21 7.53 16.02
N GLY A 249 23.92 7.84 15.99
CA GLY A 249 23.45 9.19 16.25
C GLY A 249 22.74 9.93 15.13
N SER A 250 21.45 9.86 15.12
CA SER A 250 20.58 11.05 14.99
C SER A 250 19.14 10.67 15.28
N GLY A 251 18.66 10.99 16.49
CA GLY A 251 17.26 10.87 16.86
C GLY A 251 16.41 11.86 16.07
N ASN A 252 15.52 11.35 15.24
CA ASN A 252 14.48 12.13 14.60
C ASN A 252 13.09 11.58 14.91
N VAL A 253 12.17 12.48 15.15
CA VAL A 253 10.78 12.40 15.62
C VAL A 253 9.87 11.42 14.84
N VAL A 254 10.38 10.70 13.84
CA VAL A 254 9.62 9.80 12.96
C VAL A 254 9.53 8.36 13.49
N ASP A 255 10.29 8.00 14.53
CA ASP A 255 10.28 6.64 15.12
C ASP A 255 9.00 6.29 15.90
N ILE A 256 8.05 7.21 16.01
CA ILE A 256 6.78 6.98 16.74
C ILE A 256 5.86 5.99 15.99
N PHE A 257 6.01 5.86 14.69
CA PHE A 257 5.18 4.97 13.84
C PHE A 257 5.87 3.69 13.38
N SER A 258 7.16 3.50 13.64
CA SER A 258 7.79 2.21 13.42
C SER A 258 7.28 1.24 14.49
N ILE A 259 6.35 0.39 14.12
CA ILE A 259 6.11 -0.87 14.84
C ILE A 259 7.43 -1.62 14.68
N HIS A 260 8.27 -1.61 15.72
CA HIS A 260 9.49 -2.40 15.76
C HIS A 260 9.08 -3.85 15.50
N SER A 261 9.39 -4.33 14.33
CA SER A 261 9.41 -5.75 14.07
C SER A 261 10.58 -6.29 14.88
N ASN A 262 10.31 -7.16 15.84
CA ASN A 262 11.32 -7.87 16.58
C ASN A 262 12.35 -8.46 15.61
N SER A 263 13.47 -7.79 15.45
CA SER A 263 14.63 -8.27 14.70
C SER A 263 15.26 -9.51 15.39
N GLU A 264 14.94 -9.74 16.68
CA GLU A 264 15.39 -10.91 17.42
C GLU A 264 14.66 -12.21 17.01
N LEU A 265 13.36 -12.15 16.69
CA LEU A 265 12.66 -13.35 16.18
C LEU A 265 13.16 -13.76 14.79
N ASP A 266 13.59 -12.78 13.99
CA ASP A 266 14.15 -13.03 12.65
C ASP A 266 15.60 -13.58 12.75
N SER A 267 16.36 -13.19 13.80
CA SER A 267 17.71 -13.74 14.07
C SER A 267 17.64 -15.15 14.65
N ASP A 268 16.70 -15.45 15.53
CA ASP A 268 16.51 -16.80 16.07
C ASP A 268 15.99 -17.77 15.00
N TYR A 269 15.13 -17.29 14.07
CA TYR A 269 14.67 -18.10 12.93
C TYR A 269 15.79 -18.38 11.92
N ARG A 270 16.68 -17.42 11.65
CA ARG A 270 17.89 -17.65 10.83
C ARG A 270 18.83 -18.63 11.50
N ASN A 271 18.99 -18.57 12.81
CA ASN A 271 19.84 -19.46 13.57
C ASN A 271 19.25 -20.88 13.68
N LEU A 272 17.92 -21.02 13.80
CA LEU A 272 17.27 -22.34 13.72
C LEU A 272 17.34 -22.94 12.32
N SER A 273 17.11 -22.11 11.28
CA SER A 273 17.20 -22.57 9.88
C SER A 273 18.63 -22.97 9.48
N SER A 274 19.66 -22.33 10.04
CA SER A 274 21.05 -22.67 9.74
C SER A 274 21.60 -23.82 10.59
N SER A 275 21.05 -24.10 11.78
CA SER A 275 21.47 -25.24 12.61
C SER A 275 20.82 -26.56 12.17
N ASP A 276 19.62 -26.51 11.60
CA ASP A 276 18.90 -27.72 11.13
C ASP A 276 19.34 -28.17 9.72
N ILE A 277 20.01 -27.30 8.95
CA ILE A 277 20.56 -27.65 7.62
C ILE A 277 21.84 -28.49 7.73
N ALA A 278 22.46 -28.57 8.93
CA ALA A 278 23.70 -29.33 9.14
C ALA A 278 23.49 -30.81 9.54
N VAL A 279 22.26 -31.28 9.72
CA VAL A 279 22.00 -32.68 10.14
C VAL A 279 20.90 -33.30 9.28
N GLY A 280 21.32 -34.11 8.32
CA GLY A 280 20.55 -35.25 7.82
C GLY A 280 19.66 -34.98 6.61
N CYS A 281 20.11 -35.41 5.43
CA CYS A 281 19.25 -35.95 4.39
C CYS A 281 18.36 -37.04 4.98
N SER A 282 17.07 -36.81 4.99
CA SER A 282 15.95 -37.72 5.23
C SER A 282 15.13 -37.35 6.46
N ASN A 283 14.01 -36.78 6.21
CA ASN A 283 12.66 -36.94 6.75
C ASN A 283 11.94 -35.59 6.65
N GLU A 284 10.92 -35.53 5.81
CA GLU A 284 9.89 -34.50 5.94
C GLU A 284 9.37 -34.55 7.38
N PRO A 285 9.28 -33.39 8.07
CA PRO A 285 8.75 -33.37 9.43
C PRO A 285 7.33 -33.94 9.41
N SER A 286 7.04 -34.82 10.32
CA SER A 286 5.71 -35.46 10.44
C SER A 286 4.67 -34.33 10.63
N SER A 287 3.45 -34.54 10.08
CA SER A 287 2.36 -33.55 10.17
C SER A 287 2.05 -33.13 11.62
N GLU A 288 2.30 -33.97 12.62
CA GLU A 288 2.12 -33.66 14.04
C GLU A 288 3.15 -32.68 14.60
N GLU A 289 4.41 -32.69 14.12
CA GLU A 289 5.44 -31.74 14.55
C GLU A 289 5.19 -30.35 13.97
N THR A 290 4.71 -30.26 12.72
CA THR A 290 4.35 -28.99 12.09
C THR A 290 3.14 -28.34 12.77
N ASP A 291 2.12 -29.11 13.17
CA ASP A 291 0.94 -28.60 13.86
C ASP A 291 1.26 -28.09 15.28
N SER A 292 2.15 -28.77 16.01
CA SER A 292 2.57 -28.37 17.35
C SER A 292 3.38 -27.05 17.32
N TRP A 293 4.28 -26.91 16.37
CA TRP A 293 5.07 -25.69 16.16
C TRP A 293 4.18 -24.50 15.78
N PHE A 294 3.22 -24.72 14.92
CA PHE A 294 2.24 -23.75 14.47
C PHE A 294 1.43 -23.15 15.63
N LEU A 295 0.85 -24.00 16.47
CA LEU A 295 0.08 -23.58 17.64
C LEU A 295 0.95 -22.82 18.65
N ALA A 296 2.21 -23.23 18.82
CA ALA A 296 3.16 -22.55 19.68
C ALA A 296 3.49 -21.13 19.17
N THR A 297 3.75 -20.97 17.87
CA THR A 297 4.02 -19.67 17.23
C THR A 297 2.80 -18.75 17.32
N TRP A 298 1.59 -19.26 17.08
CA TRP A 298 0.37 -18.47 17.19
C TRP A 298 0.08 -18.05 18.64
N LYS A 299 0.27 -18.96 19.60
CA LYS A 299 0.18 -18.64 21.04
C LYS A 299 1.18 -17.57 21.45
N GLN A 300 2.41 -17.65 20.97
CA GLN A 300 3.43 -16.63 21.23
C GLN A 300 3.00 -15.28 20.69
N GLN A 301 2.41 -15.22 19.50
CA GLN A 301 1.87 -13.99 18.91
C GLN A 301 0.81 -13.30 19.78
N PHE A 302 -0.05 -14.07 20.47
CA PHE A 302 -1.00 -13.53 21.44
C PHE A 302 -0.31 -13.01 22.71
N LEU A 303 0.70 -13.73 23.20
CA LEU A 303 1.47 -13.28 24.36
C LEU A 303 2.20 -11.98 24.07
N ASP A 304 2.84 -11.87 22.90
CA ASP A 304 3.55 -10.66 22.46
C ASP A 304 2.59 -9.47 22.25
N ALA A 305 1.33 -9.74 21.88
CA ALA A 305 0.33 -8.69 21.75
C ALA A 305 -0.05 -8.05 23.11
N ILE A 306 0.08 -8.81 24.21
CA ILE A 306 -0.27 -8.37 25.58
C ILE A 306 0.95 -7.76 26.28
N VAL A 307 2.15 -8.29 26.00
CA VAL A 307 3.38 -7.84 26.66
C VAL A 307 3.74 -6.44 26.17
N LEU A 308 3.80 -5.48 27.12
CA LEU A 308 4.37 -4.17 26.86
C LEU A 308 5.89 -4.31 26.73
N GLU A 309 6.43 -3.99 25.56
CA GLU A 309 7.87 -3.96 25.32
C GLU A 309 8.55 -3.02 26.34
N ARG A 310 9.41 -3.60 27.19
CA ARG A 310 10.28 -2.82 28.05
C ARG A 310 11.46 -2.36 27.20
N PRO A 311 11.72 -1.05 27.05
CA PRO A 311 12.89 -0.60 26.35
C PRO A 311 14.15 -1.09 27.07
N GLU A 312 15.03 -1.79 26.36
CA GLU A 312 16.38 -2.04 26.83
C GLU A 312 17.05 -0.69 27.12
N SER A 313 17.47 -0.58 28.36
CA SER A 313 18.23 0.48 29.02
C SER A 313 18.92 1.54 28.14
N ARG A 314 18.22 2.58 27.70
CA ARG A 314 18.83 3.91 27.55
C ARG A 314 18.69 4.65 28.88
N LYS A 315 19.80 4.76 29.61
CA LYS A 315 19.87 5.25 31.01
C LYS A 315 19.44 6.70 31.25
N LEU A 316 18.97 7.43 30.23
CA LEU A 316 18.61 8.86 30.35
C LEU A 316 17.38 9.28 29.54
N GLU A 317 16.34 8.43 29.43
CA GLU A 317 15.08 8.86 28.79
C GLU A 317 14.27 9.75 29.75
N ASN A 318 13.84 10.92 29.25
CA ASN A 318 12.94 11.81 29.98
C ASN A 318 11.65 11.07 30.34
N ILE A 319 11.18 11.23 31.60
CA ILE A 319 9.95 10.61 32.13
C ILE A 319 8.74 10.88 31.22
N ILE A 320 8.70 12.06 30.59
CA ILE A 320 7.62 12.46 29.66
C ILE A 320 7.61 11.58 28.41
N ILE A 321 8.77 11.33 27.81
CA ILE A 321 8.90 10.48 26.60
C ILE A 321 8.52 9.04 26.93
N ARG A 322 8.95 8.54 28.10
CA ARG A 322 8.59 7.20 28.56
C ARG A 322 7.07 7.09 28.81
N GLY A 323 6.46 8.11 29.44
CA GLY A 323 5.00 8.16 29.65
C GLY A 323 4.23 8.17 28.32
N ALA A 324 4.66 8.99 27.37
CA ALA A 324 4.05 9.07 26.05
C ALA A 324 4.15 7.72 25.28
N ARG A 325 5.28 7.03 25.37
CA ARG A 325 5.49 5.71 24.73
C ARG A 325 4.56 4.65 25.34
N ILE A 326 4.47 4.59 26.69
CA ILE A 326 3.58 3.65 27.36
C ILE A 326 2.12 3.93 26.99
N SER A 327 1.70 5.20 26.99
CA SER A 327 0.34 5.59 26.59
C SER A 327 0.04 5.19 25.15
N TRP A 328 1.02 5.34 24.24
CA TRP A 328 0.91 4.92 22.85
C TRP A 328 0.79 3.39 22.71
N GLN A 329 1.59 2.62 23.44
CA GLN A 329 1.50 1.16 23.47
C GLN A 329 0.14 0.69 23.99
N LEU A 330 -0.36 1.30 25.07
CA LEU A 330 -1.70 1.00 25.61
C LEU A 330 -2.81 1.31 24.60
N LEU A 331 -2.70 2.42 23.87
CA LEU A 331 -3.64 2.76 22.79
C LEU A 331 -3.64 1.75 21.65
N LEU A 332 -2.47 1.16 21.33
CA LEU A 332 -2.33 0.15 20.29
C LEU A 332 -2.72 -1.27 20.74
N THR A 333 -2.73 -1.55 22.04
CA THR A 333 -2.99 -2.90 22.57
C THR A 333 -4.30 -3.52 22.08
N PRO A 334 -5.45 -2.82 22.02
CA PRO A 334 -6.68 -3.40 21.49
C PRO A 334 -6.53 -3.89 20.03
N TRP A 335 -5.85 -3.10 19.18
CA TRP A 335 -5.57 -3.49 17.79
C TRP A 335 -4.60 -4.67 17.72
N ARG A 336 -3.55 -4.68 18.55
CA ARG A 336 -2.60 -5.81 18.63
C ARG A 336 -3.33 -7.12 18.98
N LEU A 337 -4.25 -7.10 19.93
CA LEU A 337 -5.04 -8.27 20.33
C LEU A 337 -5.98 -8.74 19.21
N VAL A 338 -6.71 -7.81 18.60
CA VAL A 338 -7.61 -8.14 17.47
C VAL A 338 -6.82 -8.73 16.32
N PHE A 339 -5.66 -8.16 15.98
CA PHE A 339 -4.85 -8.64 14.86
C PHE A 339 -3.99 -9.86 15.22
N ALA A 340 -3.86 -10.24 16.49
CA ALA A 340 -3.30 -11.54 16.88
C ALA A 340 -4.17 -12.73 16.40
N LEU A 341 -5.43 -12.47 16.03
CA LEU A 341 -6.29 -13.45 15.35
C LEU A 341 -5.85 -13.78 13.92
N VAL A 342 -5.06 -12.92 13.28
CA VAL A 342 -4.50 -13.23 11.95
C VAL A 342 -3.44 -14.32 12.10
N PRO A 343 -3.55 -15.44 11.39
CA PRO A 343 -2.58 -16.52 11.46
C PRO A 343 -1.16 -16.07 11.13
N PRO A 344 -0.12 -16.73 11.63
CA PRO A 344 1.24 -16.46 11.25
C PRO A 344 1.45 -16.58 9.73
N TYR A 345 2.26 -15.69 9.16
CA TYR A 345 2.48 -15.59 7.71
C TYR A 345 3.27 -16.77 7.11
N GLN A 346 3.87 -17.62 7.94
CA GLN A 346 4.56 -18.83 7.51
C GLN A 346 3.61 -19.92 6.97
N ILE A 347 2.31 -19.83 7.31
CA ILE A 347 1.32 -20.83 6.92
C ILE A 347 0.88 -20.59 5.49
N ALA A 348 0.79 -21.67 4.71
CA ALA A 348 0.36 -21.64 3.33
C ALA A 348 1.04 -20.52 2.52
N HIS A 349 2.36 -20.33 2.72
CA HIS A 349 3.15 -19.28 2.09
C HIS A 349 2.60 -17.86 2.28
N GLY A 350 1.87 -17.61 3.37
CA GLY A 350 1.31 -16.30 3.69
C GLY A 350 -0.10 -16.04 3.15
N TRP A 351 -0.68 -16.92 2.32
CA TRP A 351 -1.99 -16.68 1.71
C TRP A 351 -3.12 -16.55 2.73
N ILE A 352 -3.13 -17.37 3.78
CA ILE A 352 -4.18 -17.31 4.81
C ILE A 352 -4.09 -16.00 5.59
N ALA A 353 -2.88 -15.60 6.00
CA ALA A 353 -2.65 -14.33 6.67
C ALA A 353 -3.02 -13.13 5.78
N PHE A 354 -2.72 -13.22 4.49
CA PHE A 354 -3.10 -12.24 3.47
C PHE A 354 -4.63 -12.06 3.43
N LEU A 355 -5.39 -13.12 3.22
CA LEU A 355 -6.85 -13.07 3.14
C LEU A 355 -7.50 -12.61 4.46
N CYS A 356 -7.01 -13.08 5.61
CA CYS A 356 -7.47 -12.61 6.91
C CYS A 356 -7.21 -11.11 7.11
N SER A 357 -6.04 -10.63 6.69
CA SER A 357 -5.72 -9.19 6.77
C SER A 357 -6.66 -8.36 5.90
N LEU A 358 -7.00 -8.82 4.68
CA LEU A 358 -7.99 -8.18 3.82
C LEU A 358 -9.38 -8.11 4.48
N ALA A 359 -9.81 -9.17 5.16
CA ALA A 359 -11.07 -9.19 5.87
C ALA A 359 -11.11 -8.16 7.02
N PHE A 360 -10.03 -8.04 7.80
CA PHE A 360 -9.91 -7.00 8.84
C PHE A 360 -9.89 -5.59 8.27
N ILE A 361 -9.15 -5.36 7.17
CA ILE A 361 -9.13 -4.08 6.46
C ILE A 361 -10.55 -3.69 6.02
N SER A 362 -11.31 -4.62 5.42
CA SER A 362 -12.69 -4.38 5.01
C SER A 362 -13.61 -4.05 6.20
N GLY A 363 -13.44 -4.75 7.33
CA GLY A 363 -14.20 -4.48 8.56
C GLY A 363 -13.93 -3.06 9.10
N ILE A 364 -12.65 -2.65 9.14
CA ILE A 364 -12.29 -1.29 9.57
C ILE A 364 -12.81 -0.25 8.58
N ALA A 365 -12.70 -0.50 7.25
CA ALA A 365 -13.22 0.38 6.22
C ALA A 365 -14.73 0.62 6.38
N TYR A 366 -15.51 -0.41 6.74
CA TYR A 366 -16.94 -0.25 7.04
C TYR A 366 -17.19 0.69 8.22
N VAL A 367 -16.44 0.55 9.32
CA VAL A 367 -16.56 1.44 10.48
C VAL A 367 -16.18 2.88 10.12
N VAL A 368 -15.11 3.06 9.34
CA VAL A 368 -14.65 4.36 8.82
C VAL A 368 -15.73 5.03 7.98
N THR A 369 -16.39 4.30 7.06
CA THR A 369 -17.50 4.82 6.26
C THR A 369 -18.65 5.31 7.15
N ARG A 370 -19.05 4.52 8.15
CA ARG A 370 -20.10 4.90 9.11
C ARG A 370 -19.75 6.13 9.92
N LEU A 371 -18.51 6.25 10.40
CA LEU A 371 -18.03 7.43 11.12
C LEU A 371 -18.05 8.68 10.24
N THR A 372 -17.68 8.57 8.98
CA THR A 372 -17.70 9.67 8.01
C THR A 372 -19.12 10.19 7.78
N ASP A 373 -20.10 9.28 7.59
CA ASP A 373 -21.51 9.63 7.46
C ASP A 373 -22.02 10.39 8.69
N LEU A 374 -21.64 9.92 9.90
CA LEU A 374 -22.03 10.55 11.17
C LEU A 374 -21.40 11.92 11.36
N ILE A 375 -20.12 12.09 11.00
CA ILE A 375 -19.44 13.39 11.02
C ILE A 375 -20.15 14.35 10.08
N SER A 376 -20.45 13.94 8.85
CA SER A 376 -21.19 14.74 7.88
C SER A 376 -22.58 15.14 8.42
N CYS A 377 -23.33 14.19 8.94
CA CYS A 377 -24.66 14.41 9.50
C CYS A 377 -24.66 15.42 10.67
N VAL A 378 -23.67 15.34 11.57
CA VAL A 378 -23.60 16.22 12.77
C VAL A 378 -23.06 17.60 12.43
N THR A 379 -22.07 17.69 11.50
CA THR A 379 -21.40 18.95 11.15
C THR A 379 -22.08 19.69 10.00
N GLY A 380 -22.84 19.00 9.16
CA GLY A 380 -23.39 19.54 7.92
C GLY A 380 -22.35 19.74 6.80
N ILE A 381 -21.11 19.24 6.99
CA ILE A 381 -20.07 19.27 5.95
C ILE A 381 -20.44 18.25 4.87
N ASN A 382 -20.27 18.64 3.60
CA ASN A 382 -20.52 17.72 2.49
C ASN A 382 -19.65 16.45 2.64
N PRO A 383 -20.25 15.24 2.61
CA PRO A 383 -19.50 13.98 2.76
C PRO A 383 -18.39 13.84 1.73
N TYR A 384 -18.57 14.39 0.53
CA TYR A 384 -17.57 14.35 -0.53
C TYR A 384 -16.30 15.14 -0.19
N VAL A 385 -16.42 16.29 0.51
CA VAL A 385 -15.27 17.07 0.99
C VAL A 385 -14.48 16.28 2.03
N ILE A 386 -15.19 15.59 2.95
CA ILE A 386 -14.52 14.75 3.96
C ILE A 386 -13.82 13.57 3.28
N ALA A 387 -14.46 12.97 2.27
CA ALA A 387 -13.90 11.88 1.50
C ALA A 387 -12.62 12.29 0.76
N LEU A 388 -12.67 13.43 0.06
CA LEU A 388 -11.54 13.96 -0.73
C LEU A 388 -10.33 14.34 0.14
N THR A 389 -10.52 14.68 1.40
CA THR A 389 -9.49 15.22 2.30
C THR A 389 -9.06 14.23 3.38
N ALA A 390 -9.78 14.20 4.49
CA ALA A 390 -9.41 13.41 5.66
C ALA A 390 -9.43 11.91 5.41
N LEU A 391 -10.47 11.43 4.70
CA LEU A 391 -10.63 10.02 4.44
C LEU A 391 -9.57 9.53 3.43
N ALA A 392 -9.36 10.27 2.36
CA ALA A 392 -8.33 9.99 1.36
C ALA A 392 -6.93 9.91 2.00
N SER A 393 -6.55 10.92 2.80
CA SER A 393 -5.25 10.93 3.48
C SER A 393 -5.07 9.76 4.44
N GLY A 394 -6.14 9.38 5.18
CA GLY A 394 -6.08 8.28 6.13
C GLY A 394 -6.00 6.90 5.47
N THR A 395 -6.71 6.70 4.37
CA THR A 395 -6.71 5.42 3.64
C THR A 395 -5.45 5.24 2.77
N SER A 396 -4.78 6.32 2.35
CA SER A 396 -3.49 6.28 1.65
C SER A 396 -2.28 6.19 2.59
N TRP A 397 -2.50 6.06 3.89
CA TRP A 397 -1.38 5.88 4.83
C TRP A 397 -0.54 4.63 4.55
N PRO A 398 -1.12 3.47 4.17
CA PRO A 398 -0.36 2.30 3.74
C PRO A 398 0.57 2.58 2.57
N ASP A 399 0.10 3.32 1.55
CA ASP A 399 0.92 3.71 0.39
C ASP A 399 2.11 4.57 0.81
N LEU A 400 1.88 5.51 1.74
CA LEU A 400 2.95 6.36 2.31
C LEU A 400 4.02 5.52 3.00
N VAL A 401 3.61 4.58 3.87
CA VAL A 401 4.54 3.74 4.64
C VAL A 401 5.34 2.83 3.69
N ALA A 402 4.67 2.18 2.73
CA ALA A 402 5.31 1.31 1.76
C ALA A 402 6.32 2.05 0.90
N SER A 403 5.92 3.16 0.27
CA SER A 403 6.78 3.96 -0.59
C SER A 403 7.96 4.57 0.18
N LYS A 404 7.73 5.01 1.44
CA LYS A 404 8.81 5.48 2.32
C LYS A 404 9.83 4.38 2.59
N ILE A 405 9.39 3.17 2.97
CA ILE A 405 10.28 2.03 3.24
C ILE A 405 11.07 1.65 1.98
N ALA A 406 10.43 1.61 0.82
CA ALA A 406 11.09 1.35 -0.45
C ALA A 406 12.13 2.44 -0.77
N ALA A 407 11.78 3.73 -0.62
CA ALA A 407 12.70 4.85 -0.83
C ALA A 407 13.88 4.86 0.14
N GLU A 408 13.73 4.33 1.36
CA GLU A 408 14.78 4.27 2.38
C GLU A 408 15.72 3.10 2.16
N ARG A 409 15.18 1.90 1.94
CA ARG A 409 15.95 0.65 1.96
C ARG A 409 16.49 0.21 0.61
N GLN A 410 15.75 0.45 -0.48
CA GLN A 410 16.17 0.00 -1.80
C GLN A 410 17.24 0.91 -2.40
N LEU A 411 18.12 0.34 -3.23
CA LEU A 411 19.19 1.06 -3.91
C LEU A 411 18.66 1.94 -5.07
N THR A 412 17.52 1.60 -5.62
CA THR A 412 16.87 2.31 -6.74
C THR A 412 15.55 2.95 -6.30
N ALA A 413 15.01 3.82 -7.13
CA ALA A 413 13.73 4.50 -6.89
C ALA A 413 12.52 3.71 -7.43
N ASP A 414 12.75 2.57 -8.12
CA ASP A 414 11.74 1.86 -8.91
C ASP A 414 10.49 1.52 -8.09
N SER A 415 10.60 0.73 -7.02
CA SER A 415 9.43 0.28 -6.26
C SER A 415 8.71 1.43 -5.52
N ALA A 416 9.45 2.44 -5.04
CA ALA A 416 8.81 3.58 -4.37
C ALA A 416 7.94 4.37 -5.34
N ILE A 417 8.45 4.65 -6.54
CA ILE A 417 7.74 5.41 -7.57
C ILE A 417 6.68 4.55 -8.26
N ALA A 418 6.97 3.25 -8.52
CA ALA A 418 6.00 2.31 -9.08
C ALA A 418 4.79 2.17 -8.15
N ASN A 419 4.99 2.02 -6.83
CA ASN A 419 3.87 1.97 -5.88
C ASN A 419 2.97 3.20 -6.01
N ILE A 420 3.53 4.42 -6.03
CA ILE A 420 2.76 5.66 -6.18
C ILE A 420 2.00 5.70 -7.51
N THR A 421 2.68 5.38 -8.63
CA THR A 421 2.11 5.48 -9.97
C THR A 421 1.04 4.41 -10.21
N CYS A 422 1.31 3.17 -9.76
CA CYS A 422 0.40 2.04 -9.95
C CYS A 422 -0.80 2.10 -9.01
N SER A 423 -0.66 2.58 -7.75
CA SER A 423 -1.78 2.81 -6.84
C SER A 423 -2.82 3.72 -7.48
N ASN A 424 -2.38 4.79 -8.17
CA ASN A 424 -3.28 5.68 -8.89
C ASN A 424 -4.09 4.95 -9.98
N SER A 425 -3.45 4.09 -10.76
CA SER A 425 -4.13 3.29 -11.79
C SER A 425 -5.10 2.29 -11.18
N VAL A 426 -4.68 1.59 -10.11
CA VAL A 426 -5.49 0.62 -9.38
C VAL A 426 -6.73 1.29 -8.76
N ASN A 427 -6.57 2.47 -8.19
CA ASN A 427 -7.65 3.24 -7.60
C ASN A 427 -8.76 3.55 -8.61
N ILE A 428 -8.44 3.85 -9.86
CA ILE A 428 -9.44 4.11 -10.90
C ILE A 428 -9.98 2.81 -11.49
N TYR A 429 -9.11 1.93 -11.99
CA TYR A 429 -9.55 0.74 -12.73
C TYR A 429 -10.26 -0.29 -11.85
N VAL A 430 -9.79 -0.48 -10.63
CA VAL A 430 -10.36 -1.44 -9.68
C VAL A 430 -11.21 -0.72 -8.64
N GLY A 431 -10.68 0.34 -8.03
CA GLY A 431 -11.34 1.04 -6.92
C GLY A 431 -12.62 1.78 -7.32
N ILE A 432 -12.71 2.33 -8.53
CA ILE A 432 -13.96 2.88 -9.10
C ILE A 432 -14.64 1.82 -9.97
N GLY A 433 -13.89 1.14 -10.82
CA GLY A 433 -14.44 0.22 -11.81
C GLY A 433 -15.26 -0.91 -11.22
N VAL A 434 -14.78 -1.57 -10.17
CA VAL A 434 -15.50 -2.70 -9.53
C VAL A 434 -16.79 -2.25 -8.82
N PRO A 435 -16.79 -1.21 -7.96
CA PRO A 435 -18.02 -0.67 -7.37
C PRO A 435 -19.04 -0.27 -8.43
N TRP A 436 -18.62 0.47 -9.45
CA TRP A 436 -19.52 0.87 -10.54
C TRP A 436 -20.04 -0.32 -11.34
N LEU A 437 -19.23 -1.36 -11.55
CA LEU A 437 -19.67 -2.60 -12.20
C LEU A 437 -20.76 -3.31 -11.39
N ILE A 438 -20.63 -3.35 -10.07
CA ILE A 438 -21.63 -3.95 -9.17
C ILE A 438 -22.94 -3.18 -9.26
N ASP A 439 -22.91 -1.85 -9.10
CA ASP A 439 -24.08 -0.99 -9.10
C ASP A 439 -24.75 -0.94 -10.48
N THR A 440 -23.97 -0.81 -11.55
CA THR A 440 -24.52 -0.79 -12.93
C THR A 440 -25.09 -2.14 -13.32
N ALA A 441 -24.48 -3.26 -12.90
CA ALA A 441 -25.02 -4.60 -13.16
C ALA A 441 -26.37 -4.78 -12.45
N TYR A 442 -26.46 -4.38 -11.20
CA TYR A 442 -27.72 -4.42 -10.45
C TYR A 442 -28.82 -3.55 -11.11
N ASN A 443 -28.51 -2.28 -11.44
CA ASN A 443 -29.44 -1.35 -12.06
C ASN A 443 -29.88 -1.85 -13.45
N PHE A 444 -28.97 -2.39 -14.23
CA PHE A 444 -29.29 -2.97 -15.55
C PHE A 444 -30.22 -4.18 -15.44
N LEU A 445 -30.00 -5.06 -14.47
CA LEU A 445 -30.81 -6.27 -14.29
C LEU A 445 -32.20 -5.95 -13.72
N VAL A 446 -32.29 -5.05 -12.73
CA VAL A 446 -33.53 -4.77 -11.97
C VAL A 446 -34.35 -3.64 -12.60
N TYR A 447 -33.71 -2.52 -12.94
CA TYR A 447 -34.38 -1.32 -13.38
C TYR A 447 -34.27 -1.07 -14.90
N LYS A 448 -33.33 -1.71 -15.59
CA LYS A 448 -32.99 -1.46 -17.00
C LYS A 448 -32.58 -0.01 -17.27
N GLU A 449 -32.02 0.66 -16.27
CA GLU A 449 -31.58 2.05 -16.34
C GLU A 449 -30.07 2.12 -16.04
N PRO A 450 -29.35 3.12 -16.58
CA PRO A 450 -27.96 3.36 -16.21
C PRO A 450 -27.84 3.90 -14.77
N LEU A 451 -26.67 3.76 -14.18
CA LEU A 451 -26.36 4.33 -12.86
C LEU A 451 -26.15 5.85 -12.99
N ARG A 452 -26.77 6.65 -12.15
CA ARG A 452 -26.57 8.10 -12.09
C ARG A 452 -25.51 8.46 -11.06
N ILE A 453 -24.76 9.54 -11.32
CA ILE A 453 -23.74 10.05 -10.40
C ILE A 453 -24.23 11.36 -9.79
N GLU A 454 -24.25 11.42 -8.46
CA GLU A 454 -24.43 12.67 -7.73
C GLU A 454 -23.12 13.47 -7.75
N ASN A 455 -23.21 14.80 -7.98
CA ASN A 455 -22.05 15.72 -8.03
C ASN A 455 -20.99 15.37 -9.11
N ALA A 456 -21.41 14.88 -10.26
CA ALA A 456 -20.51 14.61 -11.39
C ALA A 456 -19.64 15.82 -11.75
N GLU A 457 -20.19 17.03 -11.75
CA GLU A 457 -19.45 18.27 -12.02
C GLU A 457 -18.31 18.53 -11.02
N GLY A 458 -18.54 18.28 -9.73
CA GLY A 458 -17.51 18.41 -8.69
C GLY A 458 -16.37 17.40 -8.86
N LEU A 459 -16.72 16.17 -9.25
CA LEU A 459 -15.76 15.11 -9.54
C LEU A 459 -14.92 15.45 -10.77
N SER A 460 -15.54 15.84 -11.88
CA SER A 460 -14.87 16.22 -13.12
C SER A 460 -13.93 17.40 -12.95
N PHE A 461 -14.35 18.42 -12.19
CA PHE A 461 -13.47 19.55 -11.86
C PHE A 461 -12.27 19.13 -11.05
N SER A 462 -12.45 18.27 -10.03
CA SER A 462 -11.37 17.75 -9.22
C SER A 462 -10.37 16.93 -10.06
N LEU A 463 -10.86 16.15 -11.04
CA LEU A 463 -10.02 15.43 -12.00
C LEU A 463 -9.18 16.38 -12.85
N LEU A 464 -9.77 17.48 -13.34
CA LEU A 464 -9.05 18.47 -14.13
C LEU A 464 -7.94 19.14 -13.31
N VAL A 465 -8.25 19.56 -12.07
CA VAL A 465 -7.24 20.16 -11.17
C VAL A 465 -6.13 19.15 -10.87
N PHE A 466 -6.49 17.89 -10.59
CA PHE A 466 -5.52 16.83 -10.38
C PHE A 466 -4.61 16.63 -11.60
N PHE A 467 -5.17 16.58 -12.80
CA PHE A 467 -4.39 16.43 -14.03
C PHE A 467 -3.41 17.58 -14.23
N CYS A 468 -3.84 18.83 -14.08
CA CYS A 468 -2.98 20.00 -14.20
C CYS A 468 -1.84 19.99 -13.18
N THR A 469 -2.14 19.66 -11.91
CA THR A 469 -1.13 19.59 -10.85
C THR A 469 -0.18 18.40 -11.03
N SER A 470 -0.66 17.27 -11.57
CA SER A 470 0.15 16.09 -11.89
C SER A 470 1.23 16.37 -12.93
N VAL A 471 0.89 17.14 -13.97
CA VAL A 471 1.88 17.57 -14.98
C VAL A 471 3.02 18.37 -14.31
N GLY A 472 2.70 19.25 -13.35
CA GLY A 472 3.68 19.96 -12.56
C GLY A 472 4.58 19.06 -11.71
N CYS A 473 3.99 18.03 -11.08
CA CYS A 473 4.74 17.04 -10.29
C CYS A 473 5.72 16.24 -11.16
N ILE A 474 5.23 15.64 -12.23
CA ILE A 474 6.07 14.84 -13.15
C ILE A 474 7.14 15.71 -13.81
N GLY A 475 6.80 16.95 -14.19
CA GLY A 475 7.77 17.91 -14.72
C GLY A 475 8.94 18.16 -13.78
N VAL A 476 8.69 18.26 -12.48
CA VAL A 476 9.76 18.41 -11.48
C VAL A 476 10.56 17.12 -11.30
N LEU A 477 9.96 15.94 -11.34
CA LEU A 477 10.71 14.66 -11.29
C LEU A 477 11.64 14.54 -12.51
N VAL A 478 11.16 14.86 -13.72
CA VAL A 478 11.98 14.87 -14.93
C VAL A 478 13.09 15.93 -14.83
N PHE A 479 12.79 17.13 -14.35
CA PHE A 479 13.79 18.17 -14.13
C PHE A 479 14.89 17.72 -13.16
N ARG A 480 14.51 17.07 -12.05
CA ARG A 480 15.47 16.51 -11.08
C ARG A 480 16.37 15.45 -11.74
N ARG A 481 15.79 14.56 -12.54
CA ARG A 481 16.56 13.57 -13.29
C ARG A 481 17.58 14.20 -14.24
N LEU A 482 17.19 15.25 -14.93
CA LEU A 482 18.08 15.94 -15.89
C LEU A 482 19.17 16.75 -15.20
N THR A 483 18.90 17.36 -14.03
CA THR A 483 19.83 18.25 -13.33
C THR A 483 20.66 17.53 -12.27
N LEU A 484 20.07 16.63 -11.49
CA LEU A 484 20.70 15.92 -10.39
C LEU A 484 21.09 14.48 -10.76
N GLY A 485 20.56 13.94 -11.87
CA GLY A 485 20.79 12.57 -12.32
C GLY A 485 19.89 11.53 -11.65
N ALA A 486 18.97 11.93 -10.74
CA ALA A 486 18.08 11.02 -10.03
C ALA A 486 16.77 11.71 -9.61
N GLU A 487 15.71 10.92 -9.44
CA GLU A 487 14.39 11.40 -9.03
C GLU A 487 14.30 11.65 -7.52
N LEU A 488 14.88 10.77 -6.71
CA LEU A 488 14.81 10.85 -5.24
C LEU A 488 16.16 11.19 -4.62
N GLY A 489 16.13 11.79 -3.42
CA GLY A 489 17.33 12.12 -2.64
C GLY A 489 18.09 13.34 -3.17
N GLY A 490 19.42 13.36 -2.95
CA GLY A 490 20.34 14.43 -3.38
C GLY A 490 20.63 15.49 -2.31
N PRO A 491 21.11 16.69 -2.70
CA PRO A 491 21.41 17.76 -1.75
C PRO A 491 20.17 18.15 -0.93
N ARG A 492 20.29 18.21 0.39
CA ARG A 492 19.15 18.41 1.32
C ARG A 492 18.28 19.62 0.97
N ILE A 493 18.89 20.73 0.58
CA ILE A 493 18.14 21.96 0.23
C ILE A 493 17.22 21.70 -0.96
N TRP A 494 17.72 21.05 -2.02
CA TRP A 494 16.92 20.73 -3.20
C TRP A 494 15.83 19.69 -2.90
N ALA A 495 16.11 18.71 -2.04
CA ALA A 495 15.13 17.73 -1.59
C ALA A 495 13.97 18.41 -0.84
N TRP A 496 14.28 19.31 0.13
CA TRP A 496 13.26 20.04 0.88
C TRP A 496 12.46 21.03 0.03
N LEU A 497 13.11 21.74 -0.93
CA LEU A 497 12.42 22.61 -1.87
C LEU A 497 11.44 21.83 -2.75
N THR A 498 11.87 20.68 -3.26
CA THR A 498 11.00 19.80 -4.06
C THR A 498 9.83 19.27 -3.22
N SER A 499 10.10 18.81 -2.00
CA SER A 499 9.07 18.36 -1.06
C SER A 499 8.06 19.46 -0.75
N GLY A 500 8.52 20.67 -0.46
CA GLY A 500 7.65 21.84 -0.23
C GLY A 500 6.78 22.16 -1.44
N TYR A 501 7.33 22.07 -2.65
CA TYR A 501 6.57 22.27 -3.89
C TYR A 501 5.48 21.20 -4.07
N PHE A 502 5.77 19.93 -3.83
CA PHE A 502 4.77 18.85 -3.92
C PHE A 502 3.66 19.02 -2.86
N MET A 503 4.01 19.39 -1.64
CA MET A 503 3.01 19.72 -0.61
C MET A 503 2.13 20.92 -1.02
N LEU A 504 2.70 21.92 -1.68
CA LEU A 504 1.92 23.05 -2.21
C LEU A 504 0.93 22.59 -3.29
N LEU A 505 1.34 21.70 -4.22
CA LEU A 505 0.43 21.15 -5.24
C LEU A 505 -0.76 20.42 -4.59
N TRP A 506 -0.51 19.66 -3.53
CA TRP A 506 -1.58 18.99 -2.78
C TRP A 506 -2.54 20.00 -2.13
N VAL A 507 -2.03 21.03 -1.49
CA VAL A 507 -2.88 22.08 -0.88
C VAL A 507 -3.71 22.79 -1.95
N VAL A 508 -3.13 23.13 -3.10
CA VAL A 508 -3.86 23.74 -4.23
C VAL A 508 -4.98 22.82 -4.71
N PHE A 509 -4.70 21.53 -4.89
CA PHE A 509 -5.71 20.53 -5.27
C PHE A 509 -6.86 20.48 -4.26
N VAL A 510 -6.56 20.31 -2.97
CA VAL A 510 -7.57 20.20 -1.91
C VAL A 510 -8.43 21.45 -1.82
N VAL A 511 -7.82 22.63 -1.85
CA VAL A 511 -8.54 23.92 -1.71
C VAL A 511 -9.45 24.14 -2.91
N LEU A 512 -8.96 24.03 -4.15
CA LEU A 512 -9.77 24.28 -5.34
C LEU A 512 -10.92 23.30 -5.47
N SER A 513 -10.65 21.99 -5.24
CA SER A 513 -11.68 20.96 -5.30
C SER A 513 -12.75 21.16 -4.23
N SER A 514 -12.35 21.50 -2.99
CA SER A 514 -13.30 21.76 -1.90
C SER A 514 -14.17 23.00 -2.16
N LEU A 515 -13.59 24.08 -2.68
CA LEU A 515 -14.34 25.31 -3.03
C LEU A 515 -15.38 25.03 -4.11
N ARG A 516 -15.04 24.24 -5.14
CA ARG A 516 -16.00 23.83 -6.18
C ARG A 516 -17.14 22.99 -5.63
N ILE A 517 -16.82 22.00 -4.79
CA ILE A 517 -17.84 21.11 -4.18
C ILE A 517 -18.77 21.89 -3.25
N CYS A 518 -18.26 22.92 -2.57
CA CYS A 518 -19.07 23.80 -1.73
C CYS A 518 -19.85 24.86 -2.53
N GLY A 519 -19.72 24.93 -3.86
CA GLY A 519 -20.42 25.89 -4.71
C GLY A 519 -19.94 27.33 -4.55
N VAL A 520 -18.69 27.53 -4.12
CA VAL A 520 -18.08 28.85 -3.98
C VAL A 520 -17.51 29.34 -5.32
N ILE A 521 -17.02 28.40 -6.15
CA ILE A 521 -16.49 28.65 -7.51
C ILE A 521 -17.17 27.74 -8.52
#